data_d00b9fc7e3b56ca01c3073f1e032659c
#
_entry.id   d00b9fc7e3b56ca01c3073f1e032659c
#
_cell.length_a   1.000
_cell.length_b   1.000
_cell.length_c   1.000
_cell.angle_alpha   90.00
_cell.angle_beta   90.00
_cell.angle_gamma   90.00
#
_symmetry.space_group_name_H-M   'P 1'
#
loop_
_entity.id
_entity.type
_entity.pdbx_description
1 polymer ?
#
loop_
_entity_poly.entity_id
_entity_poly.type
_entity_poly.pdbx_seq_one_letter_code
_entity_poly.pdbx_strand_id
1 'polypeptide(L)'
;ANDKQPLIKVNVTPPDGGEKPIEDGIYGKPEVISGIQEAKIKLNAENPDKVITIGGNCLVSLAPFDYLHGKYKNTGMIWIDAHPDVSTVKDGYPNAHAMVLGSLLGGGDERPKL
;
A
#
# COMPACT_ATOMS: atom_id res chain seq x y z
N ALA A 1 -12.45 2.33 31.07
CA ALA A 1 -12.72 3.03 29.79
C ALA A 1 -12.70 1.99 28.69
N ASN A 2 -13.83 1.85 28.00
CA ASN A 2 -13.96 0.92 26.88
C ASN A 2 -13.45 1.66 25.64
N ASP A 3 -12.13 1.69 25.44
CA ASP A 3 -11.49 2.26 24.25
C ASP A 3 -11.73 1.32 23.08
N LYS A 4 -12.95 1.31 22.56
CA LYS A 4 -13.26 0.67 21.29
C LYS A 4 -12.56 1.48 20.21
N GLN A 5 -11.42 0.99 19.77
CA GLN A 5 -10.74 1.54 18.60
C GLN A 5 -11.65 1.37 17.38
N PRO A 6 -11.86 2.39 16.54
CA PRO A 6 -12.67 2.25 15.36
C PRO A 6 -12.03 1.25 14.41
N LEU A 7 -12.79 0.27 13.97
CA LEU A 7 -12.38 -0.67 12.93
C LEU A 7 -12.86 -0.15 11.57
N ILE A 8 -11.92 0.19 10.70
CA ILE A 8 -12.20 0.70 9.37
C ILE A 8 -11.85 -0.37 8.34
N LYS A 9 -12.84 -0.85 7.65
CA LYS A 9 -12.66 -1.82 6.58
C LYS A 9 -12.35 -1.11 5.26
N VAL A 10 -11.24 -1.48 4.63
CA VAL A 10 -10.94 -1.14 3.24
C VAL A 10 -11.46 -2.27 2.35
N ASN A 11 -12.30 -1.93 1.38
CA ASN A 11 -12.81 -2.90 0.42
C ASN A 11 -11.75 -3.13 -0.65
N VAL A 12 -11.40 -4.37 -0.86
CA VAL A 12 -10.52 -4.80 -1.94
C VAL A 12 -11.31 -5.71 -2.87
N THR A 13 -11.03 -5.63 -4.15
CA THR A 13 -11.64 -6.55 -5.12
C THR A 13 -11.18 -7.97 -4.81
N PRO A 14 -12.08 -8.89 -4.45
CA PRO A 14 -11.71 -10.27 -4.18
C PRO A 14 -11.17 -10.93 -5.46
N PRO A 15 -10.28 -11.93 -5.34
CA PRO A 15 -9.86 -12.72 -6.48
C PRO A 15 -11.06 -13.44 -7.05
N ASP A 16 -11.30 -13.25 -8.34
CA ASP A 16 -12.40 -13.89 -9.08
C ASP A 16 -11.97 -15.19 -9.80
N GLY A 17 -10.71 -15.60 -9.58
CA GLY A 17 -10.13 -16.77 -10.23
C GLY A 17 -9.71 -16.56 -11.69
N GLY A 18 -9.99 -15.38 -12.26
CA GLY A 18 -9.54 -15.00 -13.59
C GLY A 18 -8.13 -14.41 -13.61
N GLU A 19 -7.46 -14.51 -14.76
CA GLU A 19 -6.23 -13.78 -14.99
C GLU A 19 -6.51 -12.29 -15.12
N LYS A 20 -5.70 -11.47 -14.44
CA LYS A 20 -5.75 -10.03 -14.57
C LYS A 20 -4.72 -9.55 -15.59
N PRO A 21 -4.98 -8.47 -16.31
CA PRO A 21 -4.00 -7.91 -17.23
C PRO A 21 -2.79 -7.33 -16.45
N ILE A 22 -1.65 -7.33 -17.12
CA ILE A 22 -0.47 -6.58 -16.67
C ILE A 22 -0.50 -5.23 -17.39
N GLU A 23 -0.64 -4.16 -16.62
CA GLU A 23 -0.63 -2.79 -17.13
C GLU A 23 0.56 -2.03 -16.54
N ASP A 24 1.35 -1.40 -17.38
CA ASP A 24 2.59 -0.71 -16.99
C ASP A 24 3.50 -1.59 -16.10
N GLY A 25 3.58 -2.87 -16.39
CA GLY A 25 4.39 -3.84 -15.65
C GLY A 25 3.78 -4.31 -14.33
N ILE A 26 2.53 -3.96 -14.03
CA ILE A 26 1.85 -4.31 -12.77
C ILE A 26 0.63 -5.18 -13.06
N TYR A 27 0.58 -6.36 -12.43
CA TYR A 27 -0.55 -7.28 -12.48
C TYR A 27 -1.75 -6.72 -11.70
N GLY A 28 -2.91 -6.66 -12.34
CA GLY A 28 -4.13 -6.14 -11.73
C GLY A 28 -4.01 -4.69 -11.25
N LYS A 29 -3.31 -3.84 -12.00
CA LYS A 29 -3.02 -2.47 -11.63
C LYS A 29 -4.25 -1.65 -11.22
N PRO A 30 -5.40 -1.71 -11.93
CA PRO A 30 -6.59 -0.96 -11.54
C PRO A 30 -7.08 -1.32 -10.13
N GLU A 31 -7.11 -2.60 -9.79
CA GLU A 31 -7.54 -3.09 -8.48
C GLU A 31 -6.56 -2.68 -7.37
N VAL A 32 -5.26 -2.74 -7.66
CA VAL A 32 -4.21 -2.28 -6.75
C VAL A 32 -4.39 -0.80 -6.44
N ILE A 33 -4.50 0.04 -7.46
CA ILE A 33 -4.68 1.49 -7.30
C ILE A 33 -5.99 1.81 -6.56
N SER A 34 -7.09 1.16 -6.92
CA SER A 34 -8.38 1.36 -6.27
C SER A 34 -8.32 1.08 -4.76
N GLY A 35 -7.70 -0.04 -4.36
CA GLY A 35 -7.56 -0.38 -2.94
C GLY A 35 -6.69 0.62 -2.16
N ILE A 36 -5.60 1.08 -2.75
CA ILE A 36 -4.72 2.10 -2.13
C ILE A 36 -5.47 3.43 -2.00
N GLN A 37 -6.17 3.87 -3.03
CA GLN A 37 -6.93 5.12 -3.01
C GLN A 37 -8.05 5.10 -1.97
N GLU A 38 -8.80 4.00 -1.85
CA GLU A 38 -9.83 3.86 -0.84
C GLU A 38 -9.24 3.95 0.58
N ALA A 39 -8.11 3.29 0.82
CA ALA A 39 -7.41 3.38 2.09
C ALA A 39 -6.97 4.82 2.41
N LYS A 40 -6.43 5.54 1.43
CA LYS A 40 -6.04 6.96 1.59
C LYS A 40 -7.25 7.85 1.92
N ILE A 41 -8.37 7.69 1.23
CA ILE A 41 -9.60 8.44 1.50
C ILE A 41 -10.05 8.21 2.94
N LYS A 42 -10.10 6.96 3.39
CA LYS A 42 -10.55 6.61 4.75
C LYS A 42 -9.60 7.13 5.82
N LEU A 43 -8.30 7.02 5.62
CA LEU A 43 -7.30 7.56 6.55
C LEU A 43 -7.42 9.08 6.68
N ASN A 44 -7.58 9.79 5.56
CA ASN A 44 -7.76 11.24 5.60
C ASN A 44 -9.07 11.67 6.26
N ALA A 45 -10.15 10.92 6.07
CA ALA A 45 -11.44 11.20 6.70
C ALA A 45 -11.40 10.99 8.22
N GLU A 46 -10.79 9.92 8.68
CA GLU A 46 -10.68 9.59 10.12
C GLU A 46 -9.60 10.40 10.84
N ASN A 47 -8.59 10.84 10.12
CA ASN A 47 -7.45 11.61 10.62
C ASN A 47 -6.81 11.04 11.90
N PRO A 48 -6.49 9.73 11.96
CA PRO A 48 -5.96 9.12 13.15
C PRO A 48 -4.52 9.56 13.45
N ASP A 49 -4.14 9.55 14.73
CA ASP A 49 -2.76 9.80 15.15
C ASP A 49 -1.88 8.54 15.07
N LYS A 50 -2.51 7.38 15.13
CA LYS A 50 -1.84 6.07 15.04
C LYS A 50 -2.70 5.13 14.19
N VAL A 51 -2.05 4.28 13.43
CA VAL A 51 -2.69 3.31 12.54
C VAL A 51 -2.16 1.92 12.82
N ILE A 52 -3.04 0.97 13.03
CA ILE A 52 -2.73 -0.46 12.99
C ILE A 52 -3.43 -1.01 11.76
N THR A 53 -2.66 -1.61 10.85
CA THR A 53 -3.19 -2.22 9.64
C THR A 53 -3.06 -3.73 9.71
N ILE A 54 -4.14 -4.42 9.37
CA ILE A 54 -4.15 -5.88 9.22
C ILE A 54 -4.58 -6.17 7.79
N GLY A 55 -3.78 -6.91 7.07
CA GLY A 55 -4.07 -7.16 5.65
C GLY A 55 -3.35 -8.37 5.08
N GLY A 56 -3.54 -8.59 3.78
CA GLY A 56 -3.11 -9.80 3.10
C GLY A 56 -1.66 -9.81 2.64
N ASN A 57 -1.10 -8.65 2.25
CA ASN A 57 0.28 -8.54 1.75
C ASN A 57 0.86 -7.14 2.00
N CYS A 58 2.09 -6.91 1.56
CA CYS A 58 2.85 -5.68 1.83
C CYS A 58 2.19 -4.39 1.30
N LEU A 59 1.31 -4.48 0.29
CA LEU A 59 0.56 -3.33 -0.25
C LEU A 59 -0.25 -2.58 0.80
N VAL A 60 -0.70 -3.24 1.86
CA VAL A 60 -1.46 -2.60 2.95
C VAL A 60 -0.67 -1.51 3.68
N SER A 61 0.64 -1.49 3.50
CA SER A 61 1.53 -0.51 4.14
C SER A 61 1.60 0.83 3.40
N LEU A 62 1.33 0.86 2.08
CA LEU A 62 1.52 2.07 1.26
C LEU A 62 0.72 3.27 1.77
N ALA A 63 -0.60 3.13 1.87
CA ALA A 63 -1.46 4.25 2.27
C ALA A 63 -1.22 4.71 3.72
N PRO A 64 -1.06 3.83 4.73
CA PRO A 64 -0.74 4.26 6.09
C PRO A 64 0.60 4.97 6.22
N PHE A 65 1.65 4.50 5.56
CA PHE A 65 2.96 5.16 5.61
C PHE A 65 2.94 6.52 4.92
N ASP A 66 2.33 6.63 3.75
CA ASP A 66 2.16 7.91 3.04
C ASP A 66 1.38 8.92 3.90
N TYR A 67 0.26 8.49 4.49
CA TYR A 67 -0.54 9.32 5.39
C TYR A 67 0.26 9.80 6.62
N LEU A 68 0.94 8.90 7.32
CA LEU A 68 1.71 9.24 8.52
C LEU A 68 2.92 10.12 8.19
N HIS A 69 3.59 9.89 7.06
CA HIS A 69 4.68 10.75 6.59
C HIS A 69 4.19 12.17 6.27
N GLY A 70 3.01 12.30 5.69
CA GLY A 70 2.38 13.61 5.45
C GLY A 70 1.96 14.32 6.75
N LYS A 71 1.54 13.55 7.77
CA LYS A 71 1.07 14.08 9.06
C LYS A 71 2.21 14.48 10.00
N TYR A 72 3.29 13.73 10.02
CA TYR A 72 4.40 13.92 10.95
C TYR A 72 5.70 14.28 10.23
N LYS A 73 6.40 15.29 10.75
CA LYS A 73 7.75 15.63 10.29
C LYS A 73 8.75 14.60 10.82
N ASN A 74 9.79 14.32 10.05
CA ASN A 74 10.88 13.41 10.45
C ASN A 74 10.42 11.98 10.77
N THR A 75 9.48 11.46 9.99
CA THR A 75 9.02 10.07 10.11
C THR A 75 10.10 9.11 9.65
N GLY A 76 10.49 8.19 10.53
CA GLY A 76 11.34 7.05 10.19
C GLY A 76 10.51 5.79 9.98
N MET A 77 11.11 4.78 9.32
CA MET A 77 10.49 3.49 9.06
C MET A 77 11.41 2.36 9.51
N ILE A 78 10.82 1.35 10.13
CA ILE A 78 11.46 0.05 10.37
C ILE A 78 10.69 -0.97 9.53
N TRP A 79 11.38 -1.65 8.60
CA TRP A 79 10.82 -2.68 7.74
C TRP A 79 11.30 -4.05 8.21
N ILE A 80 10.36 -4.91 8.62
CA ILE A 80 10.66 -6.27 9.09
C ILE A 80 9.90 -7.23 8.18
N ASP A 81 10.60 -7.81 7.24
CA ASP A 81 10.04 -8.68 6.20
C ASP A 81 11.09 -9.69 5.74
N ALA A 82 10.66 -10.81 5.19
CA ALA A 82 11.55 -11.79 4.55
C ALA A 82 12.11 -11.29 3.21
N HIS A 83 11.48 -10.27 2.62
CA HIS A 83 11.86 -9.67 1.35
C HIS A 83 12.07 -8.17 1.49
N PRO A 84 12.94 -7.56 0.68
CA PRO A 84 13.22 -6.12 0.76
C PRO A 84 12.15 -5.24 0.12
N ASP A 85 11.26 -5.80 -0.70
CA ASP A 85 10.17 -5.12 -1.43
C ASP A 85 10.59 -3.85 -2.19
N VAL A 86 11.75 -3.93 -2.83
CA VAL A 86 12.35 -2.85 -3.62
C VAL A 86 12.37 -3.14 -5.12
N SER A 87 11.67 -4.18 -5.56
CA SER A 87 11.56 -4.53 -6.98
C SER A 87 10.95 -3.38 -7.78
N THR A 88 11.31 -3.37 -9.05
CA THR A 88 10.78 -2.44 -10.06
C THR A 88 10.12 -3.24 -11.18
N VAL A 89 9.37 -2.58 -12.04
CA VAL A 89 8.79 -3.23 -13.23
C VAL A 89 9.85 -3.83 -14.16
N LYS A 90 11.09 -3.33 -14.10
CA LYS A 90 12.24 -3.82 -14.90
C LYS A 90 12.77 -5.18 -14.45
N ASP A 91 12.45 -5.59 -13.22
CA ASP A 91 12.87 -6.88 -12.68
C ASP A 91 12.02 -8.06 -13.22
N GLY A 92 10.99 -7.76 -14.01
CA GLY A 92 10.14 -8.77 -14.64
C GLY A 92 9.19 -9.50 -13.69
N TYR A 93 9.03 -9.00 -12.47
CA TYR A 93 8.08 -9.53 -11.49
C TYR A 93 6.92 -8.55 -11.30
N PRO A 94 5.72 -8.83 -11.89
CA PRO A 94 4.68 -7.82 -12.02
C PRO A 94 3.83 -7.58 -10.77
N ASN A 95 4.16 -8.21 -9.65
CA ASN A 95 3.35 -8.11 -8.44
C ASN A 95 3.74 -6.89 -7.59
N ALA A 96 2.84 -5.94 -7.48
CA ALA A 96 3.08 -4.66 -6.82
C ALA A 96 3.48 -4.76 -5.34
N HIS A 97 3.14 -5.87 -4.63
CA HIS A 97 3.56 -6.04 -3.24
C HIS A 97 5.09 -6.07 -3.08
N ALA A 98 5.83 -6.58 -4.06
CA ALA A 98 7.29 -6.59 -4.05
C ALA A 98 7.95 -5.22 -4.34
N MET A 99 7.15 -4.19 -4.59
CA MET A 99 7.61 -2.83 -4.93
C MET A 99 7.34 -1.81 -3.83
N VAL A 100 6.78 -2.23 -2.70
CA VAL A 100 6.22 -1.33 -1.69
C VAL A 100 7.28 -0.44 -1.05
N LEU A 101 8.35 -1.03 -0.51
CA LEU A 101 9.40 -0.26 0.15
C LEU A 101 10.12 0.64 -0.87
N GLY A 102 10.41 0.13 -2.06
CA GLY A 102 11.00 0.93 -3.13
C GLY A 102 10.15 2.15 -3.47
N SER A 103 8.82 1.99 -3.54
CA SER A 103 7.88 3.09 -3.79
C SER A 103 7.88 4.13 -2.67
N LEU A 104 7.88 3.70 -1.42
CA LEU A 104 7.92 4.60 -0.24
C LEU A 104 9.23 5.39 -0.15
N LEU A 105 10.35 4.78 -0.52
CA LEU A 105 11.67 5.43 -0.50
C LEU A 105 11.92 6.35 -1.69
N GLY A 106 11.01 6.45 -2.58
CA GLY A 106 11.21 7.29 -3.75
C GLY A 106 12.04 6.61 -4.87
N GLY A 107 12.30 5.30 -4.84
CA GLY A 107 13.02 4.54 -5.86
C GLY A 107 12.13 4.11 -7.04
N GLY A 108 12.70 4.01 -8.26
CA GLY A 108 12.01 3.55 -9.48
C GLY A 108 11.40 4.65 -10.33
N ASP A 109 11.66 4.60 -11.64
CA ASP A 109 11.17 5.60 -12.60
C ASP A 109 9.72 5.37 -13.06
N GLU A 110 9.15 4.21 -12.79
CA GLU A 110 7.84 3.76 -13.29
C GLU A 110 6.97 3.21 -12.16
N ARG A 111 6.84 3.98 -11.09
CA ARG A 111 5.98 3.62 -9.96
C ARG A 111 4.52 3.80 -10.31
N PRO A 112 3.63 3.06 -9.62
CA PRO A 112 2.27 3.52 -9.52
C PRO A 112 2.32 4.94 -8.95
N LYS A 113 2.10 5.93 -9.80
CA LYS A 113 1.92 7.30 -9.33
C LYS A 113 0.63 7.30 -8.52
N LEU A 114 0.77 7.41 -7.22
CA LEU A 114 -0.33 7.58 -6.27
C LEU A 114 -0.90 8.97 -6.38
#